data_bf06a6ea8d1a926cb8b3cb296d4aeede
#
_entry.id   bf06a6ea8d1a926cb8b3cb296d4aeede
#
_cell.length_a   1.000
_cell.length_b   1.000
_cell.length_c   1.000
_cell.angle_alpha   90.00
_cell.angle_beta   90.00
_cell.angle_gamma   90.00
#
_symmetry.space_group_name_H-M   'P 1'
#
loop_
_entity.id
_entity.type
_entity.pdbx_description
1 polymer ?
#
loop_
_entity_poly.entity_id
_entity_poly.type
_entity_poly.pdbx_seq_one_letter_code
_entity_poly.pdbx_strand_id
1 'polypeptide(L)'
;GIFAILVAFGVKDIKPKPSKVICTLLCVVNIGCLVATGLFEYNPSMTNFRERFSSQQSESDTFVYCDSAFGIVSYYYPNNTHLCTYKENWFEAFENVECINKNEIADKVDPNHKIWFVKNELTKMPKCIKSNFKYKKIDSFQCDFNKFDLYLLILK
;
A
#
# COMPACT_ATOMS: atom_id res chain seq x y z
N GLY A 1 -7.47 21.11 -8.78
CA GLY A 1 -7.32 22.51 -8.46
C GLY A 1 -6.28 23.24 -9.30
N ILE A 2 -4.97 23.02 -9.10
CA ILE A 2 -3.89 23.77 -9.77
C ILE A 2 -3.93 23.66 -11.30
N PHE A 3 -4.24 22.50 -11.84
CA PHE A 3 -4.33 22.30 -13.29
C PHE A 3 -5.44 23.13 -13.93
N ALA A 4 -6.60 23.25 -13.27
CA ALA A 4 -7.71 24.08 -13.75
C ALA A 4 -7.34 25.59 -13.78
N ILE A 5 -6.54 26.04 -12.81
CA ILE A 5 -6.04 27.42 -12.73
C ILE A 5 -5.04 27.69 -13.86
N LEU A 6 -4.09 26.78 -14.11
CA LEU A 6 -3.11 26.90 -15.21
C LEU A 6 -3.80 26.91 -16.57
N VAL A 7 -4.82 26.10 -16.76
CA VAL A 7 -5.64 26.10 -17.99
C VAL A 7 -6.39 27.42 -18.15
N ALA A 8 -6.99 27.96 -17.08
CA ALA A 8 -7.68 29.23 -17.11
C ALA A 8 -6.75 30.39 -17.50
N PHE A 9 -5.51 30.42 -16.97
CA PHE A 9 -4.50 31.40 -17.35
C PHE A 9 -4.00 31.22 -18.78
N GLY A 10 -3.77 29.98 -19.24
CA GLY A 10 -3.31 29.71 -20.60
C GLY A 10 -4.33 30.00 -21.68
N VAL A 11 -5.63 30.01 -21.36
CA VAL A 11 -6.73 30.27 -22.32
C VAL A 11 -7.08 31.74 -22.41
N LYS A 12 -6.57 32.60 -21.50
CA LYS A 12 -6.92 34.04 -21.44
C LYS A 12 -6.63 34.79 -22.74
N ASP A 13 -5.56 34.42 -23.44
CA ASP A 13 -5.11 35.12 -24.67
C ASP A 13 -5.63 34.46 -25.96
N ILE A 14 -6.43 33.40 -25.86
CA ILE A 14 -7.02 32.71 -27.01
C ILE A 14 -8.34 33.35 -27.37
N LYS A 15 -8.60 33.48 -28.69
CA LYS A 15 -9.88 33.99 -29.19
C LYS A 15 -11.07 33.24 -28.56
N PRO A 16 -12.20 33.95 -28.28
CA PRO A 16 -13.29 33.40 -27.45
C PRO A 16 -13.94 32.12 -28.00
N LYS A 17 -13.98 31.89 -29.30
CA LYS A 17 -14.56 30.66 -29.89
C LYS A 17 -13.69 29.41 -29.60
N PRO A 18 -12.39 29.38 -29.98
CA PRO A 18 -11.53 28.21 -29.66
C PRO A 18 -11.35 28.01 -28.16
N SER A 19 -11.31 29.06 -27.35
CA SER A 19 -11.24 28.99 -25.91
C SER A 19 -12.40 28.20 -25.30
N LYS A 20 -13.64 28.47 -25.71
CA LYS A 20 -14.82 27.73 -25.25
C LYS A 20 -14.76 26.25 -25.62
N VAL A 21 -14.33 25.91 -26.82
CA VAL A 21 -14.18 24.51 -27.27
C VAL A 21 -13.14 23.78 -26.42
N ILE A 22 -11.99 24.42 -26.21
CA ILE A 22 -10.90 23.82 -25.37
C ILE A 22 -11.39 23.62 -23.94
N CYS A 23 -12.01 24.59 -23.30
CA CYS A 23 -12.55 24.46 -21.95
C CYS A 23 -13.60 23.35 -21.85
N THR A 24 -14.51 23.27 -22.83
CA THR A 24 -15.52 22.20 -22.86
C THR A 24 -14.87 20.82 -22.98
N LEU A 25 -13.90 20.67 -23.88
CA LEU A 25 -13.17 19.41 -24.06
C LEU A 25 -12.46 18.99 -22.77
N LEU A 26 -11.77 19.92 -22.10
CA LEU A 26 -11.10 19.66 -20.84
C LEU A 26 -12.07 19.29 -19.73
N CYS A 27 -13.24 19.92 -19.65
CA CYS A 27 -14.28 19.53 -18.69
C CYS A 27 -14.80 18.12 -18.97
N VAL A 28 -15.06 17.78 -20.23
CA VAL A 28 -15.51 16.42 -20.60
C VAL A 28 -14.47 15.37 -20.27
N VAL A 29 -13.20 15.62 -20.57
CA VAL A 29 -12.11 14.69 -20.21
C VAL A 29 -12.00 14.53 -18.71
N ASN A 30 -12.04 15.62 -17.93
CA ASN A 30 -11.97 15.52 -16.46
C ASN A 30 -13.17 14.78 -15.87
N ILE A 31 -14.37 15.03 -16.34
CA ILE A 31 -15.58 14.30 -15.92
C ILE A 31 -15.44 12.81 -16.31
N GLY A 32 -14.99 12.52 -17.51
CA GLY A 32 -14.74 11.16 -17.98
C GLY A 32 -13.71 10.43 -17.09
N CYS A 33 -12.62 11.10 -16.72
CA CYS A 33 -11.63 10.54 -15.79
C CYS A 33 -12.21 10.30 -14.39
N LEU A 34 -13.00 11.23 -13.84
CA LEU A 34 -13.65 11.07 -12.53
C LEU A 34 -14.65 9.91 -12.54
N VAL A 35 -15.45 9.79 -13.61
CA VAL A 35 -16.38 8.67 -13.76
C VAL A 35 -15.62 7.34 -13.89
N ALA A 36 -14.58 7.31 -14.71
CA ALA A 36 -13.75 6.11 -14.86
C ALA A 36 -13.11 5.69 -13.54
N THR A 37 -12.49 6.62 -12.78
CA THR A 37 -11.90 6.31 -11.48
C THR A 37 -12.93 5.90 -10.42
N GLY A 38 -14.16 6.39 -10.52
CA GLY A 38 -15.25 5.98 -9.62
C GLY A 38 -15.89 4.64 -10.00
N LEU A 39 -15.84 4.23 -11.28
CA LEU A 39 -16.41 2.96 -11.76
C LEU A 39 -15.41 1.81 -11.75
N PHE A 40 -14.12 2.09 -11.85
CA PHE A 40 -13.07 1.08 -11.81
C PHE A 40 -12.40 1.08 -10.44
N GLU A 41 -12.38 -0.06 -9.79
CA GLU A 41 -11.57 -0.25 -8.59
C GLU A 41 -10.11 0.08 -8.92
N TYR A 42 -9.55 1.00 -8.13
CA TYR A 42 -8.15 1.43 -8.32
C TYR A 42 -7.18 0.25 -8.20
N ASN A 43 -7.52 -0.75 -7.39
CA ASN A 43 -6.68 -1.93 -7.18
C ASN A 43 -7.49 -3.20 -6.92
N PRO A 44 -8.10 -3.81 -7.95
CA PRO A 44 -8.95 -5.00 -7.79
C PRO A 44 -8.20 -6.19 -7.20
N SER A 45 -6.90 -6.32 -7.43
CA SER A 45 -6.09 -7.39 -6.82
C SER A 45 -6.00 -7.26 -5.31
N MET A 46 -5.88 -6.01 -4.79
CA MET A 46 -5.85 -5.77 -3.35
C MET A 46 -7.22 -5.97 -2.70
N THR A 47 -8.31 -5.57 -3.36
CA THR A 47 -9.67 -5.83 -2.88
C THR A 47 -9.94 -7.33 -2.77
N ASN A 48 -9.67 -8.09 -3.83
CA ASN A 48 -9.80 -9.54 -3.83
C ASN A 48 -8.91 -10.22 -2.76
N PHE A 49 -7.70 -9.72 -2.55
CA PHE A 49 -6.82 -10.18 -1.47
C PHE A 49 -7.45 -9.93 -0.10
N ARG A 50 -7.96 -8.72 0.15
CA ARG A 50 -8.61 -8.37 1.42
C ARG A 50 -9.81 -9.29 1.72
N GLU A 51 -10.66 -9.54 0.76
CA GLU A 51 -11.81 -10.42 0.91
C GLU A 51 -11.38 -11.84 1.31
N ARG A 52 -10.39 -12.42 0.64
CA ARG A 52 -9.87 -13.76 0.98
C ARG A 52 -9.15 -13.79 2.31
N PHE A 53 -8.42 -12.73 2.63
CA PHE A 53 -7.57 -12.66 3.82
C PHE A 53 -8.32 -12.24 5.08
N SER A 54 -9.43 -11.49 4.97
CA SER A 54 -10.22 -10.98 6.11
C SER A 54 -10.69 -12.08 7.06
N SER A 55 -10.99 -13.26 6.56
CA SER A 55 -11.38 -14.41 7.38
C SER A 55 -10.22 -15.09 8.12
N GLN A 56 -8.98 -14.76 7.78
CA GLN A 56 -7.78 -15.40 8.32
C GLN A 56 -7.03 -14.53 9.33
N GLN A 57 -7.26 -13.22 9.31
CA GLN A 57 -6.58 -12.24 10.16
C GLN A 57 -7.48 -11.75 11.29
N SER A 58 -6.85 -11.24 12.36
CA SER A 58 -7.48 -10.54 13.49
C SER A 58 -6.79 -9.18 13.68
N GLU A 59 -7.47 -8.21 14.31
CA GLU A 59 -6.88 -6.91 14.65
C GLU A 59 -5.70 -7.02 15.64
N SER A 60 -5.63 -8.11 16.39
CA SER A 60 -4.50 -8.41 17.29
C SER A 60 -3.27 -8.98 16.58
N ASP A 61 -3.38 -9.33 15.29
CA ASP A 61 -2.25 -9.88 14.54
C ASP A 61 -1.20 -8.79 14.23
N THR A 62 0.06 -9.19 14.14
CA THR A 62 1.18 -8.29 13.84
C THR A 62 1.65 -8.48 12.39
N PHE A 63 1.82 -7.38 11.68
CA PHE A 63 2.47 -7.36 10.37
C PHE A 63 3.92 -6.94 10.47
N VAL A 64 4.80 -7.66 9.79
CA VAL A 64 6.25 -7.42 9.76
C VAL A 64 6.70 -7.14 8.33
N TYR A 65 7.56 -6.15 8.15
CA TYR A 65 8.10 -5.73 6.86
C TYR A 65 9.60 -5.52 6.93
N CYS A 66 10.30 -5.84 5.84
CA CYS A 66 11.71 -5.53 5.67
C CYS A 66 11.98 -4.72 4.39
N ASP A 67 10.92 -4.22 3.77
CA ASP A 67 10.93 -3.38 2.56
C ASP A 67 9.77 -2.37 2.58
N SER A 68 9.53 -1.68 1.49
CA SER A 68 8.51 -0.64 1.38
C SER A 68 7.05 -1.14 1.33
N ALA A 69 6.79 -2.44 1.49
CA ALA A 69 5.45 -3.01 1.47
C ALA A 69 4.54 -2.49 2.61
N PHE A 70 5.14 -1.96 3.69
CA PHE A 70 4.42 -1.45 4.85
C PHE A 70 3.39 -0.36 4.50
N GLY A 71 3.72 0.58 3.61
CA GLY A 71 2.85 1.70 3.27
C GLY A 71 1.51 1.27 2.66
N ILE A 72 1.50 0.13 1.95
CA ILE A 72 0.28 -0.41 1.34
C ILE A 72 -0.56 -1.13 2.39
N VAL A 73 0.04 -2.05 3.13
CA VAL A 73 -0.70 -2.94 4.03
C VAL A 73 -1.18 -2.18 5.27
N SER A 74 -0.40 -1.26 5.83
CA SER A 74 -0.81 -0.44 6.98
C SER A 74 -2.02 0.46 6.67
N TYR A 75 -2.15 0.90 5.42
CA TYR A 75 -3.32 1.66 4.97
C TYR A 75 -4.61 0.81 5.00
N TYR A 76 -4.52 -0.46 4.58
CA TYR A 76 -5.69 -1.33 4.52
C TYR A 76 -6.02 -2.04 5.84
N TYR A 77 -5.06 -2.13 6.77
CA TYR A 77 -5.21 -2.77 8.08
C TYR A 77 -4.75 -1.81 9.21
N PRO A 78 -5.41 -0.64 9.36
CA PRO A 78 -4.93 0.43 10.26
C PRO A 78 -4.96 0.06 11.74
N ASN A 79 -5.78 -0.91 12.14
CA ASN A 79 -5.94 -1.32 13.54
C ASN A 79 -4.90 -2.35 14.00
N ASN A 80 -4.15 -2.92 13.06
CA ASN A 80 -3.13 -3.92 13.37
C ASN A 80 -1.82 -3.26 13.83
N THR A 81 -0.97 -4.01 14.52
CA THR A 81 0.41 -3.62 14.80
C THR A 81 1.28 -3.84 13.57
N HIS A 82 2.04 -2.83 13.17
CA HIS A 82 2.93 -2.89 12.01
C HIS A 82 4.37 -2.62 12.45
N LEU A 83 5.26 -3.60 12.24
CA LEU A 83 6.68 -3.52 12.55
C LEU A 83 7.50 -3.48 11.26
N CYS A 84 8.32 -2.47 11.08
CA CYS A 84 9.13 -2.32 9.88
C CYS A 84 10.61 -2.16 10.22
N THR A 85 11.48 -2.88 9.49
CA THR A 85 12.93 -2.73 9.62
C THR A 85 13.54 -1.86 8.52
N TYR A 86 12.73 -1.37 7.61
CA TYR A 86 13.13 -0.49 6.53
C TYR A 86 12.92 0.96 6.96
N LYS A 87 13.96 1.78 6.92
CA LYS A 87 13.90 3.17 7.40
C LYS A 87 14.01 4.13 6.21
N GLU A 88 12.97 4.92 5.99
CA GLU A 88 12.94 6.03 5.04
C GLU A 88 12.42 7.32 5.68
N ASN A 89 12.75 8.47 5.11
CA ASN A 89 12.42 9.79 5.67
C ASN A 89 10.91 10.10 5.75
N TRP A 90 10.08 9.40 4.97
CA TRP A 90 8.62 9.58 4.96
C TRP A 90 7.86 8.62 5.89
N PHE A 91 8.59 7.84 6.67
CA PHE A 91 8.05 6.85 7.62
C PHE A 91 7.17 7.49 8.69
N GLU A 92 7.47 8.73 9.09
CA GLU A 92 6.73 9.50 10.11
C GLU A 92 5.27 9.81 9.69
N ALA A 93 4.92 9.60 8.41
CA ALA A 93 3.56 9.76 7.93
C ALA A 93 2.62 8.62 8.32
N PHE A 94 3.15 7.52 8.90
CA PHE A 94 2.38 6.33 9.26
C PHE A 94 2.40 6.12 10.78
N GLU A 95 1.43 6.67 11.49
CA GLU A 95 1.32 6.62 12.95
C GLU A 95 1.22 5.19 13.51
N ASN A 96 0.70 4.26 12.72
CA ASN A 96 0.51 2.86 13.11
C ASN A 96 1.68 1.93 12.75
N VAL A 97 2.80 2.48 12.26
CA VAL A 97 3.98 1.68 11.86
C VAL A 97 5.18 2.00 12.76
N GLU A 98 5.62 1.02 13.53
CA GLU A 98 6.81 1.13 14.38
C GLU A 98 8.07 0.72 13.60
N CYS A 99 9.07 1.60 13.58
CA CYS A 99 10.38 1.29 13.01
C CYS A 99 11.26 0.61 14.06
N ILE A 100 11.70 -0.62 13.77
CA ILE A 100 12.50 -1.44 14.68
C ILE A 100 13.79 -1.92 14.03
N ASN A 101 14.77 -2.36 14.84
CA ASN A 101 15.96 -3.02 14.32
C ASN A 101 15.67 -4.48 13.93
N LYS A 102 16.39 -4.97 12.92
CA LYS A 102 16.22 -6.35 12.41
C LYS A 102 16.39 -7.44 13.48
N ASN A 103 17.16 -7.17 14.51
CA ASN A 103 17.42 -8.13 15.59
C ASN A 103 16.30 -8.12 16.65
N GLU A 104 15.46 -7.11 16.68
CA GLU A 104 14.39 -6.92 17.68
C GLU A 104 13.06 -7.54 17.27
N ILE A 105 12.92 -8.00 16.01
CA ILE A 105 11.65 -8.52 15.48
C ILE A 105 11.09 -9.63 16.37
N ALA A 106 11.93 -10.59 16.78
CA ALA A 106 11.49 -11.75 17.57
C ALA A 106 11.01 -11.36 18.97
N ASP A 107 11.58 -10.29 19.55
CA ASP A 107 11.25 -9.81 20.89
C ASP A 107 10.02 -8.89 20.91
N LYS A 108 9.69 -8.30 19.75
CA LYS A 108 8.58 -7.33 19.59
C LYS A 108 7.26 -7.96 19.17
N VAL A 109 7.29 -9.17 18.63
CA VAL A 109 6.07 -9.85 18.19
C VAL A 109 5.45 -10.65 19.33
N ASP A 110 4.11 -10.67 19.42
CA ASP A 110 3.40 -11.52 20.37
C ASP A 110 3.21 -12.92 19.78
N PRO A 111 3.79 -13.98 20.39
CA PRO A 111 3.68 -15.34 19.89
C PRO A 111 2.26 -15.94 20.03
N ASN A 112 1.36 -15.31 20.81
CA ASN A 112 -0.03 -15.75 20.96
C ASN A 112 -0.91 -15.31 19.79
N HIS A 113 -0.46 -14.38 18.98
CA HIS A 113 -1.15 -13.89 17.81
C HIS A 113 -0.42 -14.27 16.53
N LYS A 114 -1.12 -14.22 15.39
CA LYS A 114 -0.48 -14.52 14.12
C LYS A 114 0.46 -13.40 13.73
N ILE A 115 1.60 -13.79 13.17
CA ILE A 115 2.62 -12.88 12.70
C ILE A 115 2.67 -13.01 11.18
N TRP A 116 2.28 -11.93 10.50
CA TRP A 116 2.24 -11.86 9.05
C TRP A 116 3.46 -11.14 8.53
N PHE A 117 4.18 -11.74 7.61
CA PHE A 117 5.32 -11.12 6.95
C PHE A 117 4.99 -10.82 5.49
N VAL A 118 5.13 -9.57 5.12
CA VAL A 118 4.89 -9.11 3.74
C VAL A 118 6.19 -8.63 3.13
N LYS A 119 6.48 -9.08 1.91
CA LYS A 119 7.65 -8.66 1.15
C LYS A 119 7.32 -8.52 -0.33
N ASN A 120 8.05 -7.66 -1.03
CA ASN A 120 8.05 -7.64 -2.49
C ASN A 120 8.52 -8.99 -3.04
N GLU A 121 7.86 -9.51 -4.07
CA GLU A 121 8.20 -10.80 -4.69
C GLU A 121 9.67 -10.88 -5.12
N LEU A 122 10.22 -9.78 -5.63
CA LEU A 122 11.59 -9.69 -6.13
C LEU A 122 12.65 -9.68 -5.01
N THR A 123 12.27 -9.38 -3.76
CA THR A 123 13.21 -9.37 -2.65
C THR A 123 13.45 -10.77 -2.10
N LYS A 124 14.70 -11.05 -1.71
CA LYS A 124 15.03 -12.31 -1.04
C LYS A 124 14.52 -12.31 0.39
N MET A 125 14.14 -13.48 0.90
CA MET A 125 13.77 -13.63 2.30
C MET A 125 14.92 -13.17 3.22
N PRO A 126 14.69 -12.19 4.12
CA PRO A 126 15.72 -11.63 4.99
C PRO A 126 16.33 -12.66 5.94
N LYS A 127 17.62 -12.49 6.28
CA LYS A 127 18.31 -13.40 7.20
C LYS A 127 17.66 -13.41 8.58
N CYS A 128 17.24 -12.26 9.12
CA CYS A 128 16.55 -12.15 10.41
C CYS A 128 15.25 -12.97 10.47
N ILE A 129 14.50 -13.05 9.37
CA ILE A 129 13.31 -13.90 9.30
C ILE A 129 13.71 -15.37 9.25
N LYS A 130 14.68 -15.73 8.41
CA LYS A 130 15.14 -17.13 8.29
C LYS A 130 15.72 -17.70 9.59
N SER A 131 16.42 -16.88 10.38
CA SER A 131 17.06 -17.32 11.62
C SER A 131 16.03 -17.55 12.73
N ASN A 132 15.07 -16.64 12.90
CA ASN A 132 14.20 -16.60 14.07
C ASN A 132 12.83 -17.27 13.84
N PHE A 133 12.42 -17.45 12.58
CA PHE A 133 11.07 -17.94 12.26
C PHE A 133 11.09 -19.14 11.32
N LYS A 134 10.12 -20.04 11.50
CA LYS A 134 9.59 -20.87 10.40
C LYS A 134 8.59 -20.04 9.65
N TYR A 135 8.50 -20.19 8.32
CA TYR A 135 7.61 -19.39 7.50
C TYR A 135 6.92 -20.24 6.44
N LYS A 136 5.66 -19.93 6.18
CA LYS A 136 4.84 -20.56 5.15
C LYS A 136 4.20 -19.48 4.30
N LYS A 137 4.37 -19.54 2.97
CA LYS A 137 3.66 -18.66 2.05
C LYS A 137 2.17 -18.99 2.08
N ILE A 138 1.34 -17.97 2.28
CA ILE A 138 -0.13 -18.08 2.39
C ILE A 138 -0.79 -17.56 1.13
N ASP A 139 -0.41 -16.37 0.66
CA ASP A 139 -1.02 -15.73 -0.51
C ASP A 139 -0.04 -14.79 -1.20
N SER A 140 -0.47 -14.18 -2.28
CA SER A 140 0.21 -13.06 -2.93
C SER A 140 -0.83 -12.11 -3.50
N PHE A 141 -0.48 -10.84 -3.57
CA PHE A 141 -1.32 -9.80 -4.13
C PHE A 141 -0.49 -8.83 -4.96
N GLN A 142 -1.14 -8.13 -5.86
CA GLN A 142 -0.53 -7.11 -6.67
C GLN A 142 -1.07 -5.75 -6.26
N CYS A 143 -0.18 -4.78 -6.12
CA CYS A 143 -0.54 -3.39 -5.95
C CYS A 143 0.28 -2.56 -6.94
N ASP A 144 -0.40 -1.87 -7.82
CA ASP A 144 0.17 -1.18 -8.96
C ASP A 144 1.06 -2.11 -9.80
N PHE A 145 2.34 -1.78 -9.97
CA PHE A 145 3.31 -2.58 -10.73
C PHE A 145 4.08 -3.58 -9.87
N ASN A 146 3.82 -3.63 -8.55
CA ASN A 146 4.54 -4.48 -7.62
C ASN A 146 3.67 -5.67 -7.19
N LYS A 147 4.30 -6.83 -7.10
CA LYS A 147 3.70 -8.02 -6.52
C LYS A 147 4.32 -8.32 -5.17
N PHE A 148 3.47 -8.63 -4.21
CA PHE A 148 3.84 -8.88 -2.83
C PHE A 148 3.44 -10.29 -2.43
N ASP A 149 4.29 -10.92 -1.64
CA ASP A 149 4.07 -12.22 -1.04
C ASP A 149 3.75 -12.07 0.44
N LEU A 150 2.72 -12.77 0.90
CA LEU A 150 2.31 -12.87 2.30
C LEU A 150 2.74 -14.21 2.87
N TYR A 151 3.40 -14.18 4.02
CA TYR A 151 3.82 -15.36 4.76
C TYR A 151 3.27 -15.32 6.18
N LEU A 152 2.90 -16.49 6.70
CA LEU A 152 2.69 -16.70 8.13
C LEU A 152 4.04 -17.08 8.77
N LEU A 153 4.41 -16.37 9.83
CA LEU A 153 5.60 -16.65 10.62
C LEU A 153 5.23 -17.39 11.90
N ILE A 154 6.12 -18.31 12.32
CA ILE A 154 6.04 -19.02 13.59
C ILE A 154 7.43 -18.93 14.22
N LEU A 155 7.53 -18.41 15.44
CA LEU A 155 8.77 -18.38 16.22
C LEU A 155 9.35 -19.78 16.34
N LYS A 156 10.69 -19.88 16.26
CA LYS A 156 11.40 -21.16 16.39
C LYS A 156 11.61 -21.55 17.84
#